data_0922599d809859966fc2eead210ded4f
#
_entry.id   0922599d809859966fc2eead210ded4f
#
_cell.length_a   1.000
_cell.length_b   1.000
_cell.length_c   1.000
_cell.angle_alpha   90.00
_cell.angle_beta   90.00
_cell.angle_gamma   90.00
#
_symmetry.space_group_name_H-M   'P 1'
#
loop_
_entity.id
_entity.type
_entity.pdbx_description
1 polymer ?
#
loop_
_entity_poly.entity_id
_entity_poly.type
_entity_poly.pdbx_seq_one_letter_code
_entity_poly.pdbx_strand_id
1 'polypeptide(L)'
;GAVSIENLFTTGVEYDSTVESYTQAFDRQLYTYRDSFRWGYGYKTVKPSYQISPRIGIAYPITDKGVIHVSYGHFFQVPNFSFLYENPEFEITNNNNGGILGNADLKPEKTVMYEIGFKQEIAYRTAIDLTIFYRDTRDWVGISTAIKKYPVGNYRKYENKDYANTRGFTLVLDRQFTGGFGGGVDYTWMIAEGTYSNPQDAYFDAQDNQAPRLNMLPLDWDQTHTLNFRTTFGGKNWIISSIGKLWTGKPYTPEFKTGVVSGSGAFAGFADNSERKPNIFDLDIRASYSLSLLGLKSNLYCNIYNLLDIRNEFSVWNDTGRSTYTLTAKDVSLTDPGRIGHLNEHLLRPDWYGEPRRVNIGINVSL
;
A
#
# COMPACT_ATOMS: atom_id res chain seq x y z
N GLY A 1 -40.73 8.56 -29.22
CA GLY A 1 -41.04 7.71 -28.06
C GLY A 1 -39.75 7.42 -27.31
N ALA A 2 -39.74 7.52 -26.00
CA ALA A 2 -38.57 7.20 -25.20
C ALA A 2 -38.24 5.71 -25.37
N VAL A 3 -37.07 5.42 -25.94
CA VAL A 3 -36.55 4.07 -26.02
C VAL A 3 -35.96 3.78 -24.63
N SER A 4 -36.53 2.79 -23.92
CA SER A 4 -35.95 2.37 -22.63
C SER A 4 -34.64 1.65 -22.86
N ILE A 5 -33.76 1.67 -21.87
CA ILE A 5 -32.49 0.89 -21.91
C ILE A 5 -32.79 -0.60 -22.17
N GLU A 6 -33.90 -1.12 -21.61
CA GLU A 6 -34.37 -2.47 -21.87
C GLU A 6 -34.63 -2.72 -23.34
N ASN A 7 -35.24 -1.75 -24.06
CA ASN A 7 -35.54 -1.90 -25.48
C ASN A 7 -34.25 -1.88 -26.35
N LEU A 8 -33.19 -1.20 -25.93
CA LEU A 8 -31.96 -1.21 -26.66
C LEU A 8 -31.26 -2.57 -26.63
N PHE A 9 -31.36 -3.27 -25.51
CA PHE A 9 -30.72 -4.58 -25.34
C PHE A 9 -31.66 -5.76 -25.65
N THR A 10 -32.95 -5.54 -25.73
CA THR A 10 -33.96 -6.64 -25.96
C THR A 10 -34.59 -6.66 -27.34
N THR A 11 -34.88 -5.50 -27.91
CA THR A 11 -35.69 -5.44 -29.15
C THR A 11 -35.31 -4.24 -30.04
N GLY A 12 -34.36 -3.41 -29.63
CA GLY A 12 -34.29 -2.03 -30.08
C GLY A 12 -33.47 -1.74 -31.30
N VAL A 13 -32.83 -2.70 -31.93
CA VAL A 13 -32.12 -2.44 -33.19
C VAL A 13 -33.03 -2.86 -34.33
N GLU A 14 -33.75 -1.90 -34.88
CA GLU A 14 -34.42 -2.11 -36.18
C GLU A 14 -33.33 -2.36 -37.22
N TYR A 15 -33.41 -3.51 -37.88
CA TYR A 15 -32.50 -3.87 -38.95
C TYR A 15 -32.73 -2.94 -40.14
N ASP A 16 -31.80 -2.06 -40.41
CA ASP A 16 -31.81 -1.26 -41.65
C ASP A 16 -31.11 -2.04 -42.76
N SER A 17 -31.92 -2.60 -43.65
CA SER A 17 -31.47 -3.35 -44.82
C SER A 17 -30.69 -2.53 -45.85
N THR A 18 -30.65 -1.20 -45.71
CA THR A 18 -29.84 -0.30 -46.56
C THR A 18 -28.39 -0.20 -46.15
N VAL A 19 -28.02 -0.75 -45.00
CA VAL A 19 -26.65 -0.74 -44.50
C VAL A 19 -25.92 -2.00 -44.99
N GLU A 20 -24.74 -1.82 -45.55
CA GLU A 20 -23.93 -2.90 -46.17
C GLU A 20 -23.58 -4.04 -45.18
N SER A 21 -23.60 -3.78 -43.90
CA SER A 21 -23.48 -4.81 -42.89
C SER A 21 -24.31 -4.51 -41.65
N TYR A 22 -24.87 -5.56 -41.05
CA TYR A 22 -25.59 -5.49 -39.78
C TYR A 22 -24.74 -4.88 -38.64
N THR A 23 -23.45 -5.18 -38.67
CA THR A 23 -22.48 -4.65 -37.68
C THR A 23 -22.36 -3.13 -37.75
N GLN A 24 -22.33 -2.55 -38.96
CA GLN A 24 -22.23 -1.10 -39.13
C GLN A 24 -23.49 -0.35 -38.69
N ALA A 25 -24.67 -0.92 -38.94
CA ALA A 25 -25.93 -0.36 -38.47
C ALA A 25 -26.02 -0.41 -36.94
N PHE A 26 -25.62 -1.52 -36.35
CA PHE A 26 -25.56 -1.73 -34.91
C PHE A 26 -24.59 -0.73 -34.26
N ASP A 27 -23.37 -0.61 -34.78
CA ASP A 27 -22.36 0.32 -34.25
C ASP A 27 -22.82 1.78 -34.33
N ARG A 28 -23.48 2.18 -35.44
CA ARG A 28 -23.99 3.54 -35.61
C ARG A 28 -25.10 3.85 -34.61
N GLN A 29 -26.04 2.96 -34.41
CA GLN A 29 -27.11 3.13 -33.42
C GLN A 29 -26.56 3.14 -31.99
N LEU A 30 -25.61 2.27 -31.70
CA LEU A 30 -24.92 2.24 -30.42
C LEU A 30 -24.18 3.54 -30.13
N TYR A 31 -23.54 4.11 -31.15
CA TYR A 31 -22.83 5.42 -31.06
C TYR A 31 -23.80 6.56 -30.76
N THR A 32 -24.89 6.66 -31.52
CA THR A 32 -25.90 7.70 -31.32
C THR A 32 -26.59 7.58 -29.97
N TYR A 33 -26.83 6.36 -29.52
CA TYR A 33 -27.44 6.10 -28.23
C TYR A 33 -26.46 6.35 -27.08
N ARG A 34 -25.21 5.98 -27.25
CA ARG A 34 -24.14 6.26 -26.26
C ARG A 34 -24.01 7.75 -25.99
N ASP A 35 -24.07 8.58 -27.04
CA ASP A 35 -24.00 10.02 -26.89
C ASP A 35 -25.23 10.60 -26.20
N SER A 36 -26.44 10.16 -26.54
CA SER A 36 -27.64 10.61 -25.86
C SER A 36 -27.73 10.09 -24.42
N PHE A 37 -27.26 8.88 -24.14
CA PHE A 37 -27.16 8.32 -22.82
C PHE A 37 -26.13 9.05 -21.97
N ARG A 38 -24.99 9.40 -22.55
CA ARG A 38 -23.92 10.14 -21.89
C ARG A 38 -24.36 11.53 -21.43
N TRP A 39 -25.21 12.19 -22.20
CA TRP A 39 -25.60 13.59 -21.96
C TRP A 39 -26.97 13.77 -21.29
N GLY A 40 -27.75 12.77 -21.06
CA GLY A 40 -29.06 12.98 -20.47
C GLY A 40 -29.82 11.81 -19.84
N TYR A 41 -29.63 10.61 -20.28
CA TYR A 41 -30.51 9.51 -19.89
C TYR A 41 -29.91 8.44 -18.97
N GLY A 42 -28.60 8.27 -18.98
CA GLY A 42 -27.91 7.22 -18.26
C GLY A 42 -27.14 7.65 -17.03
N TYR A 43 -26.82 8.92 -16.91
CA TYR A 43 -26.08 9.44 -15.79
C TYR A 43 -27.01 10.06 -14.74
N LYS A 44 -26.79 9.64 -13.50
CA LYS A 44 -27.46 10.24 -12.34
C LYS A 44 -26.52 11.29 -11.75
N THR A 45 -27.05 12.48 -11.49
CA THR A 45 -26.29 13.52 -10.80
C THR A 45 -25.91 13.07 -9.40
N VAL A 46 -24.62 13.08 -9.10
CA VAL A 46 -24.09 12.78 -7.78
C VAL A 46 -24.42 13.93 -6.83
N LYS A 47 -24.89 13.60 -5.63
CA LYS A 47 -25.15 14.61 -4.60
C LYS A 47 -23.86 15.07 -3.96
N PRO A 48 -23.69 16.38 -3.72
CA PRO A 48 -22.54 16.87 -2.94
C PRO A 48 -22.48 16.19 -1.58
N SER A 49 -21.30 15.71 -1.22
CA SER A 49 -21.06 15.11 0.10
C SER A 49 -20.46 16.15 1.03
N TYR A 50 -21.00 16.25 2.23
CA TYR A 50 -20.50 17.12 3.30
C TYR A 50 -19.99 16.27 4.45
N GLN A 51 -18.80 16.59 4.94
CA GLN A 51 -18.18 15.87 6.05
C GLN A 51 -17.76 16.82 7.16
N ILE A 52 -18.08 16.43 8.40
CA ILE A 52 -17.62 17.14 9.60
C ILE A 52 -16.54 16.28 10.24
N SER A 53 -15.33 16.85 10.41
CA SER A 53 -14.16 16.18 10.97
C SER A 53 -13.84 16.72 12.38
N PRO A 54 -14.56 16.30 13.43
CA PRO A 54 -14.23 16.74 14.79
C PRO A 54 -12.87 16.16 15.19
N ARG A 55 -12.07 17.02 15.85
CA ARG A 55 -10.77 16.64 16.40
C ARG A 55 -10.64 17.31 17.75
N ILE A 56 -10.36 16.50 18.76
CA ILE A 56 -10.23 16.96 20.14
C ILE A 56 -8.89 16.43 20.66
N GLY A 57 -8.09 17.32 21.22
CA GLY A 57 -6.84 16.97 21.92
C GLY A 57 -6.82 17.65 23.27
N ILE A 58 -6.50 16.89 24.30
CA ILE A 58 -6.34 17.37 25.67
C ILE A 58 -4.96 16.95 26.14
N ALA A 59 -4.19 17.88 26.68
CA ALA A 59 -2.93 17.60 27.32
C ALA A 59 -2.99 18.12 28.77
N TYR A 60 -2.61 17.27 29.70
CA TYR A 60 -2.64 17.60 31.13
C TYR A 60 -1.26 17.32 31.75
N PRO A 61 -0.59 18.34 32.30
CA PRO A 61 0.65 18.17 33.05
C PRO A 61 0.36 17.46 34.38
N ILE A 62 0.99 16.29 34.61
CA ILE A 62 0.86 15.52 35.84
C ILE A 62 1.96 15.89 36.82
N THR A 63 3.12 16.26 36.29
CA THR A 63 4.28 16.74 37.04
C THR A 63 4.91 17.89 36.28
N ASP A 64 5.90 18.57 36.88
CA ASP A 64 6.69 19.62 36.22
C ASP A 64 7.42 19.10 34.96
N LYS A 65 7.54 17.80 34.80
CA LYS A 65 8.31 17.11 33.76
C LYS A 65 7.51 16.06 33.01
N GLY A 66 6.23 15.91 33.33
CA GLY A 66 5.39 14.85 32.79
C GLY A 66 4.03 15.34 32.32
N VAL A 67 3.62 14.86 31.14
CA VAL A 67 2.36 15.21 30.49
C VAL A 67 1.66 13.95 30.01
N ILE A 68 0.37 13.84 30.31
CA ILE A 68 -0.54 12.91 29.62
C ILE A 68 -1.26 13.69 28.53
N HIS A 69 -1.42 13.08 27.37
CA HIS A 69 -2.25 13.60 26.31
C HIS A 69 -3.25 12.55 25.82
N VAL A 70 -4.42 13.01 25.43
CA VAL A 70 -5.46 12.19 24.82
C VAL A 70 -5.91 12.89 23.55
N SER A 71 -5.98 12.17 22.45
CA SER A 71 -6.53 12.70 21.21
C SER A 71 -7.62 11.78 20.67
N TYR A 72 -8.62 12.42 20.11
CA TYR A 72 -9.70 11.79 19.38
C TYR A 72 -9.96 12.58 18.10
N GLY A 73 -10.12 11.88 16.97
CA GLY A 73 -10.37 12.59 15.72
C GLY A 73 -11.03 11.75 14.66
N HIS A 74 -11.83 12.43 13.83
CA HIS A 74 -12.34 11.88 12.59
C HIS A 74 -11.52 12.40 11.43
N PHE A 75 -11.10 11.49 10.56
CA PHE A 75 -10.34 11.77 9.34
C PHE A 75 -11.11 11.21 8.16
N PHE A 76 -11.23 12.00 7.11
CA PHE A 76 -11.91 11.61 5.89
C PHE A 76 -10.94 11.70 4.73
N GLN A 77 -10.97 10.70 3.87
CA GLN A 77 -10.17 10.65 2.65
C GLN A 77 -11.11 10.42 1.46
N VAL A 78 -11.02 11.29 0.47
CA VAL A 78 -11.73 11.09 -0.79
C VAL A 78 -11.11 9.88 -1.50
N PRO A 79 -11.91 8.94 -2.01
CA PRO A 79 -11.39 7.81 -2.77
C PRO A 79 -10.57 8.26 -3.97
N ASN A 80 -9.68 7.38 -4.44
CA ASN A 80 -8.91 7.65 -5.66
C ASN A 80 -9.86 7.92 -6.84
N PHE A 81 -9.54 8.90 -7.67
CA PHE A 81 -10.35 9.24 -8.83
C PHE A 81 -10.51 8.08 -9.81
N SER A 82 -9.57 7.15 -9.89
CA SER A 82 -9.75 5.92 -10.68
C SER A 82 -10.99 5.15 -10.23
N PHE A 83 -11.23 5.02 -8.93
CA PHE A 83 -12.41 4.31 -8.40
C PHE A 83 -13.74 5.04 -8.68
N LEU A 84 -13.69 6.35 -8.90
CA LEU A 84 -14.87 7.14 -9.26
C LEU A 84 -15.20 7.02 -10.74
N TYR A 85 -14.19 6.91 -11.61
CA TYR A 85 -14.33 7.10 -13.06
C TYR A 85 -13.76 5.96 -13.91
N GLU A 86 -13.47 4.80 -13.34
CA GLU A 86 -13.03 3.63 -14.11
C GLU A 86 -14.13 3.17 -15.08
N ASN A 87 -13.76 2.87 -16.32
CA ASN A 87 -14.67 2.49 -17.40
C ASN A 87 -15.90 3.41 -17.55
N PRO A 88 -15.72 4.74 -17.72
CA PRO A 88 -16.83 5.69 -17.73
C PRO A 88 -17.78 5.49 -18.93
N GLU A 89 -17.35 4.80 -19.95
CA GLU A 89 -18.15 4.50 -21.17
C GLU A 89 -18.99 3.24 -20.99
N PHE A 90 -18.97 2.56 -19.85
CA PHE A 90 -19.66 1.30 -19.59
C PHE A 90 -19.32 0.19 -20.59
N GLU A 91 -18.09 0.17 -21.09
CA GLU A 91 -17.59 -0.88 -21.97
C GLU A 91 -17.42 -2.18 -21.19
N ILE A 92 -18.50 -2.94 -21.12
CA ILE A 92 -18.52 -4.26 -20.48
C ILE A 92 -18.38 -5.29 -21.60
N THR A 93 -17.26 -6.00 -21.62
CA THR A 93 -17.03 -7.09 -22.56
C THR A 93 -18.09 -8.18 -22.38
N ASN A 94 -18.47 -8.84 -23.47
CA ASN A 94 -19.50 -9.91 -23.46
C ASN A 94 -19.01 -11.22 -22.80
N ASN A 95 -17.79 -11.24 -22.30
CA ASN A 95 -17.28 -12.37 -21.52
C ASN A 95 -17.93 -12.38 -20.15
N ASN A 96 -18.13 -13.55 -19.56
CA ASN A 96 -18.71 -13.75 -18.23
C ASN A 96 -18.01 -12.97 -17.09
N ASN A 97 -16.85 -12.38 -17.37
CA ASN A 97 -16.05 -11.57 -16.49
C ASN A 97 -16.10 -10.09 -16.92
N GLY A 98 -17.28 -9.46 -16.81
CA GLY A 98 -17.41 -8.03 -17.01
C GLY A 98 -16.50 -7.27 -16.05
N GLY A 99 -15.86 -6.21 -16.54
CA GLY A 99 -14.91 -5.39 -15.78
C GLY A 99 -15.51 -4.72 -14.56
N ILE A 100 -14.68 -3.96 -13.87
CA ILE A 100 -15.09 -3.12 -12.75
C ILE A 100 -15.48 -1.75 -13.32
N LEU A 101 -16.60 -1.21 -12.85
CA LEU A 101 -17.06 0.14 -13.18
C LEU A 101 -16.76 1.08 -12.02
N GLY A 102 -16.33 2.28 -12.36
CA GLY A 102 -16.21 3.37 -11.42
C GLY A 102 -17.57 3.73 -10.79
N ASN A 103 -17.52 4.35 -9.62
CA ASN A 103 -18.71 4.81 -8.92
C ASN A 103 -18.49 6.22 -8.38
N ALA A 104 -18.99 7.21 -9.10
CA ALA A 104 -18.86 8.62 -8.70
C ALA A 104 -19.64 8.97 -7.41
N ASP A 105 -20.52 8.07 -6.93
CA ASP A 105 -21.29 8.25 -5.68
C ASP A 105 -20.60 7.62 -4.46
N LEU A 106 -19.32 7.28 -4.56
CA LEU A 106 -18.53 6.80 -3.42
C LEU A 106 -18.44 7.89 -2.34
N LYS A 107 -18.65 7.45 -1.11
CA LYS A 107 -18.44 8.30 0.08
C LYS A 107 -16.94 8.39 0.39
N PRO A 108 -16.50 9.48 1.02
CA PRO A 108 -15.18 9.54 1.62
C PRO A 108 -14.99 8.41 2.64
N GLU A 109 -13.83 7.78 2.58
CA GLU A 109 -13.39 6.83 3.61
C GLU A 109 -13.24 7.54 4.95
N LYS A 110 -13.67 6.90 6.02
CA LYS A 110 -13.69 7.50 7.36
C LYS A 110 -12.79 6.72 8.30
N THR A 111 -11.79 7.39 8.89
CA THR A 111 -10.99 6.84 9.98
C THR A 111 -11.29 7.58 11.28
N VAL A 112 -11.65 6.84 12.32
CA VAL A 112 -11.76 7.35 13.68
C VAL A 112 -10.52 6.91 14.44
N MET A 113 -9.80 7.88 15.02
CA MET A 113 -8.55 7.66 15.72
C MET A 113 -8.70 8.01 17.20
N TYR A 114 -8.16 7.13 18.02
CA TYR A 114 -8.05 7.31 19.49
C TYR A 114 -6.59 7.15 19.85
N GLU A 115 -6.07 8.09 20.61
CA GLU A 115 -4.71 8.03 21.12
C GLU A 115 -4.68 8.47 22.58
N ILE A 116 -3.87 7.78 23.37
CA ILE A 116 -3.47 8.17 24.70
C ILE A 116 -1.97 8.06 24.80
N GLY A 117 -1.33 9.13 25.27
CA GLY A 117 0.11 9.16 25.40
C GLY A 117 0.55 9.74 26.74
N PHE A 118 1.71 9.31 27.15
CA PHE A 118 2.41 9.74 28.35
C PHE A 118 3.84 10.09 27.98
N LYS A 119 4.22 11.34 28.23
CA LYS A 119 5.56 11.84 28.02
C LYS A 119 6.16 12.32 29.32
N GLN A 120 7.37 11.86 29.65
CA GLN A 120 8.06 12.20 30.89
C GLN A 120 9.54 12.46 30.63
N GLU A 121 10.09 13.55 31.16
CA GLU A 121 11.54 13.71 31.30
C GLU A 121 12.00 12.85 32.48
N ILE A 122 12.81 11.84 32.17
CA ILE A 122 13.31 10.85 33.14
C ILE A 122 14.72 11.18 33.64
N ALA A 123 15.47 11.95 32.86
CA ALA A 123 16.80 12.44 33.23
C ALA A 123 17.07 13.76 32.49
N TYR A 124 18.19 14.41 32.81
CA TYR A 124 18.58 15.66 32.17
C TYR A 124 18.58 15.54 30.64
N ARG A 125 17.67 16.30 30.00
CA ARG A 125 17.45 16.29 28.55
C ARG A 125 17.15 14.90 27.94
N THR A 126 16.60 14.01 28.73
CA THR A 126 16.21 12.67 28.30
C THR A 126 14.73 12.46 28.63
N ALA A 127 13.93 12.17 27.61
CA ALA A 127 12.51 11.94 27.76
C ALA A 127 12.11 10.55 27.23
N ILE A 128 11.11 9.97 27.87
CA ILE A 128 10.40 8.80 27.38
C ILE A 128 9.00 9.25 26.94
N ASP A 129 8.50 8.70 25.87
CA ASP A 129 7.16 8.93 25.33
C ASP A 129 6.53 7.58 25.00
N LEU A 130 5.40 7.27 25.60
CA LEU A 130 4.61 6.08 25.31
C LEU A 130 3.26 6.51 24.77
N THR A 131 2.96 6.17 23.53
CA THR A 131 1.66 6.44 22.92
C THR A 131 0.99 5.15 22.49
N ILE A 132 -0.24 4.92 22.95
CA ILE A 132 -1.10 3.82 22.54
C ILE A 132 -2.15 4.39 21.59
N PHE A 133 -2.41 3.71 20.48
CA PHE A 133 -3.35 4.15 19.48
C PHE A 133 -4.26 3.04 18.98
N TYR A 134 -5.46 3.46 18.58
CA TYR A 134 -6.42 2.63 17.87
C TYR A 134 -7.06 3.45 16.74
N ARG A 135 -7.11 2.89 15.54
CA ARG A 135 -7.70 3.50 14.34
C ARG A 135 -8.72 2.54 13.76
N ASP A 136 -9.95 3.00 13.58
CA ASP A 136 -11.04 2.26 12.96
C ASP A 136 -11.39 2.93 11.63
N THR A 137 -11.16 2.23 10.54
CA THR A 137 -11.46 2.72 9.17
C THR A 137 -12.73 2.05 8.67
N ARG A 138 -13.69 2.86 8.26
CA ARG A 138 -14.98 2.47 7.73
C ARG A 138 -15.24 3.12 6.39
N ASP A 139 -16.26 2.64 5.69
CA ASP A 139 -16.59 3.08 4.35
C ASP A 139 -15.39 2.94 3.38
N TRP A 140 -14.51 1.97 3.65
CA TRP A 140 -13.37 1.71 2.79
C TRP A 140 -13.85 1.14 1.46
N VAL A 141 -13.19 1.55 0.38
CA VAL A 141 -13.61 1.16 -0.96
C VAL A 141 -13.37 -0.33 -1.18
N GLY A 142 -14.39 -1.03 -1.58
CA GLY A 142 -14.36 -2.42 -1.99
C GLY A 142 -15.11 -2.59 -3.32
N ILE A 143 -15.37 -3.83 -3.71
CA ILE A 143 -16.05 -4.17 -4.96
C ILE A 143 -17.38 -4.86 -4.67
N SER A 144 -18.44 -4.44 -5.36
CA SER A 144 -19.79 -5.01 -5.23
C SER A 144 -19.82 -6.50 -5.56
N THR A 145 -20.85 -7.18 -5.10
CA THR A 145 -21.23 -8.48 -5.68
C THR A 145 -21.49 -8.33 -7.18
N ALA A 146 -21.44 -9.44 -7.92
CA ALA A 146 -21.69 -9.44 -9.34
C ALA A 146 -23.10 -8.93 -9.64
N ILE A 147 -23.19 -7.91 -10.49
CA ILE A 147 -24.43 -7.33 -10.99
C ILE A 147 -24.71 -7.96 -12.35
N LYS A 148 -25.86 -8.58 -12.52
CA LYS A 148 -26.24 -9.21 -13.79
C LYS A 148 -26.46 -8.15 -14.86
N LYS A 149 -25.90 -8.38 -16.04
CA LYS A 149 -26.13 -7.60 -17.25
C LYS A 149 -27.04 -8.37 -18.20
N TYR A 150 -27.98 -7.69 -18.80
CA TYR A 150 -28.80 -8.26 -19.86
C TYR A 150 -28.13 -8.06 -21.23
N PRO A 151 -28.23 -8.99 -22.17
CA PRO A 151 -28.84 -10.33 -22.07
C PRO A 151 -27.97 -11.36 -21.38
N VAL A 152 -26.64 -11.20 -21.38
CA VAL A 152 -25.69 -12.13 -20.78
C VAL A 152 -24.50 -11.37 -20.21
N GLY A 153 -24.02 -11.81 -19.07
CA GLY A 153 -22.80 -11.30 -18.44
C GLY A 153 -23.03 -10.70 -17.06
N ASN A 154 -21.96 -10.38 -16.41
CA ASN A 154 -21.93 -9.74 -15.10
C ASN A 154 -20.93 -8.58 -15.13
N TYR A 155 -21.15 -7.58 -14.30
CA TYR A 155 -20.17 -6.55 -13.99
C TYR A 155 -20.14 -6.30 -12.49
N ARG A 156 -19.15 -5.55 -12.04
CA ARG A 156 -19.01 -5.11 -10.66
C ARG A 156 -18.77 -3.61 -10.64
N LYS A 157 -18.99 -2.97 -9.53
CA LYS A 157 -18.67 -1.56 -9.31
C LYS A 157 -18.00 -1.37 -7.97
N TYR A 158 -17.26 -0.28 -7.85
CA TYR A 158 -16.73 0.12 -6.54
C TYR A 158 -17.87 0.54 -5.61
N GLU A 159 -17.77 0.16 -4.33
CA GLU A 159 -18.71 0.53 -3.27
C GLU A 159 -17.99 0.64 -1.92
N ASN A 160 -18.55 1.46 -1.01
CA ASN A 160 -18.04 1.59 0.35
C ASN A 160 -18.59 0.45 1.21
N LYS A 161 -17.83 -0.62 1.38
CA LYS A 161 -18.24 -1.79 2.17
C LYS A 161 -17.16 -2.36 3.06
N ASP A 162 -15.91 -2.11 2.74
CA ASP A 162 -14.79 -2.69 3.44
C ASP A 162 -14.44 -1.90 4.70
N TYR A 163 -13.66 -2.52 5.55
CA TYR A 163 -13.23 -1.94 6.82
C TYR A 163 -11.85 -2.44 7.20
N ALA A 164 -11.16 -1.63 7.98
CA ALA A 164 -9.84 -1.95 8.51
C ALA A 164 -9.72 -1.42 9.94
N ASN A 165 -8.86 -2.05 10.74
CA ASN A 165 -8.42 -1.47 11.99
C ASN A 165 -6.90 -1.53 12.11
N THR A 166 -6.36 -0.56 12.82
CA THR A 166 -4.94 -0.53 13.17
C THR A 166 -4.82 -0.20 14.65
N ARG A 167 -4.10 -1.02 15.39
CA ARG A 167 -3.89 -0.85 16.82
C ARG A 167 -2.45 -1.10 17.20
N GLY A 168 -1.99 -0.40 18.19
CA GLY A 168 -0.61 -0.57 18.61
C GLY A 168 -0.17 0.43 19.67
N PHE A 169 1.12 0.42 19.92
CA PHE A 169 1.78 1.43 20.73
C PHE A 169 3.15 1.80 20.14
N THR A 170 3.57 3.02 20.46
CA THR A 170 4.91 3.51 20.16
C THR A 170 5.59 3.93 21.45
N LEU A 171 6.80 3.44 21.68
CA LEU A 171 7.68 3.81 22.78
C LEU A 171 8.88 4.55 22.21
N VAL A 172 9.08 5.79 22.62
CA VAL A 172 10.21 6.62 22.22
C VAL A 172 11.06 6.97 23.43
N LEU A 173 12.35 6.74 23.32
CA LEU A 173 13.35 7.26 24.23
C LEU A 173 14.20 8.26 23.45
N ASP A 174 14.21 9.50 23.85
CA ASP A 174 14.96 10.57 23.18
C ASP A 174 15.86 11.31 24.14
N ARG A 175 17.10 11.52 23.75
CA ARG A 175 18.09 12.34 24.44
C ARG A 175 18.63 13.43 23.53
N GLN A 176 18.43 14.69 23.90
CA GLN A 176 18.99 15.81 23.19
C GLN A 176 20.53 15.78 23.26
N PHE A 177 21.17 16.17 22.16
CA PHE A 177 22.62 16.23 22.11
C PHE A 177 23.18 17.18 23.18
N THR A 178 23.94 16.62 24.11
CA THR A 178 24.56 17.36 25.20
C THR A 178 25.75 16.58 25.75
N GLY A 179 26.81 17.29 26.15
CA GLY A 179 28.02 16.62 26.67
C GLY A 179 28.70 15.67 25.68
N GLY A 180 28.54 15.91 24.37
CA GLY A 180 29.13 15.07 23.33
C GLY A 180 28.32 13.83 22.92
N PHE A 181 27.12 13.64 23.49
CA PHE A 181 26.25 12.52 23.13
C PHE A 181 24.78 12.95 23.04
N GLY A 182 24.09 12.45 22.02
CA GLY A 182 22.66 12.53 21.84
C GLY A 182 22.17 11.33 21.05
N GLY A 183 20.87 11.04 21.13
CA GLY A 183 20.33 9.91 20.38
C GLY A 183 18.89 9.62 20.75
N GLY A 184 18.29 8.69 20.04
CA GLY A 184 16.93 8.24 20.31
C GLY A 184 16.71 6.82 19.81
N VAL A 185 15.76 6.17 20.43
CA VAL A 185 15.25 4.86 20.03
C VAL A 185 13.74 4.98 19.99
N ASP A 186 13.14 4.61 18.88
CA ASP A 186 11.69 4.49 18.75
C ASP A 186 11.31 3.07 18.36
N TYR A 187 10.43 2.51 19.13
CA TYR A 187 9.89 1.18 18.90
C TYR A 187 8.38 1.27 18.76
N THR A 188 7.87 0.75 17.67
CA THR A 188 6.44 0.61 17.42
C THR A 188 6.07 -0.85 17.29
N TRP A 189 5.08 -1.26 18.07
CA TRP A 189 4.35 -2.50 17.87
C TRP A 189 2.99 -2.14 17.29
N MET A 190 2.63 -2.73 16.15
CA MET A 190 1.40 -2.43 15.46
C MET A 190 0.83 -3.68 14.78
N ILE A 191 -0.50 -3.78 14.80
CA ILE A 191 -1.25 -4.75 14.01
C ILE A 191 -2.22 -3.96 13.13
N ALA A 192 -2.16 -4.18 11.81
CA ALA A 192 -3.06 -3.60 10.83
C ALA A 192 -3.80 -4.74 10.11
N GLU A 193 -5.12 -4.81 10.29
CA GLU A 193 -5.98 -5.85 9.75
C GLU A 193 -7.17 -5.23 9.00
N GLY A 194 -7.65 -5.90 7.98
CA GLY A 194 -8.81 -5.47 7.19
C GLY A 194 -9.39 -6.60 6.36
N THR A 195 -10.42 -6.30 5.60
CA THR A 195 -11.05 -7.27 4.69
C THR A 195 -10.20 -7.51 3.45
N TYR A 196 -9.73 -6.43 2.82
CA TYR A 196 -8.85 -6.47 1.65
C TYR A 196 -7.82 -5.34 1.73
N SER A 197 -6.61 -5.58 1.24
CA SER A 197 -5.59 -4.52 1.12
C SER A 197 -5.83 -3.63 -0.09
N ASN A 198 -6.37 -4.21 -1.17
CA ASN A 198 -6.72 -3.54 -2.41
C ASN A 198 -8.15 -3.93 -2.81
N PRO A 199 -9.03 -2.98 -3.20
CA PRO A 199 -10.38 -3.30 -3.67
C PRO A 199 -10.41 -4.31 -4.81
N GLN A 200 -9.40 -4.32 -5.70
CA GLN A 200 -9.33 -5.22 -6.85
C GLN A 200 -9.09 -6.69 -6.45
N ASP A 201 -8.53 -6.97 -5.28
CA ASP A 201 -8.30 -8.35 -4.83
C ASP A 201 -9.62 -9.12 -4.72
N ALA A 202 -10.68 -8.46 -4.24
CA ALA A 202 -12.03 -9.04 -4.20
C ALA A 202 -12.59 -9.39 -5.59
N TYR A 203 -12.15 -8.70 -6.64
CA TYR A 203 -12.54 -9.02 -8.01
C TYR A 203 -11.81 -10.28 -8.50
N PHE A 204 -10.52 -10.40 -8.23
CA PHE A 204 -9.73 -11.59 -8.62
C PHE A 204 -10.21 -12.83 -7.87
N ASP A 205 -10.45 -12.74 -6.56
CA ASP A 205 -11.02 -13.85 -5.77
C ASP A 205 -12.34 -14.35 -6.40
N ALA A 206 -13.19 -13.43 -6.83
CA ALA A 206 -14.44 -13.80 -7.43
C ALA A 206 -14.34 -14.35 -8.86
N GLN A 207 -13.28 -14.00 -9.61
CA GLN A 207 -12.98 -14.65 -10.89
C GLN A 207 -12.57 -16.11 -10.68
N ASP A 208 -11.86 -16.39 -9.61
CA ASP A 208 -11.40 -17.73 -9.22
C ASP A 208 -12.48 -18.53 -8.48
N ASN A 209 -13.75 -18.05 -8.48
CA ASN A 209 -14.88 -18.63 -7.78
C ASN A 209 -14.68 -18.76 -6.26
N GLN A 210 -13.82 -17.93 -5.67
CA GLN A 210 -13.64 -17.88 -4.24
C GLN A 210 -14.79 -17.08 -3.57
N ALA A 211 -15.18 -17.51 -2.38
CA ALA A 211 -16.18 -16.79 -1.60
C ALA A 211 -15.59 -15.46 -1.09
N PRO A 212 -16.41 -14.39 -0.97
CA PRO A 212 -15.97 -13.15 -0.35
C PRO A 212 -15.37 -13.39 1.04
N ARG A 213 -14.28 -12.71 1.35
CA ARG A 213 -13.63 -12.81 2.65
C ARG A 213 -14.52 -12.23 3.74
N LEU A 214 -14.76 -13.01 4.77
CA LEU A 214 -15.55 -12.60 5.94
C LEU A 214 -14.67 -12.29 7.15
N ASN A 215 -13.39 -12.66 7.08
CA ASN A 215 -12.43 -12.50 8.17
C ASN A 215 -11.53 -11.30 7.92
N MET A 216 -11.07 -10.70 9.01
CA MET A 216 -10.00 -9.72 8.96
C MET A 216 -8.66 -10.43 8.81
N LEU A 217 -7.85 -9.97 7.86
CA LEU A 217 -6.53 -10.49 7.56
C LEU A 217 -5.50 -9.38 7.69
N PRO A 218 -4.22 -9.71 7.93
CA PRO A 218 -3.17 -8.71 7.92
C PRO A 218 -3.15 -7.96 6.58
N LEU A 219 -3.04 -6.64 6.64
CA LEU A 219 -2.95 -5.80 5.45
C LEU A 219 -1.51 -5.77 4.91
N ASP A 220 -1.34 -5.55 3.61
CA ASP A 220 -0.03 -5.56 2.91
C ASP A 220 1.03 -4.66 3.54
N TRP A 221 0.60 -3.65 4.28
CA TRP A 221 1.48 -2.73 4.98
C TRP A 221 1.64 -3.04 6.48
N ASP A 222 1.05 -4.13 6.98
CA ASP A 222 1.22 -4.52 8.37
C ASP A 222 2.69 -4.82 8.66
N GLN A 223 3.22 -4.09 9.61
CA GLN A 223 4.60 -4.20 10.06
C GLN A 223 4.61 -4.28 11.59
N THR A 224 4.52 -5.51 12.11
CA THR A 224 4.25 -5.74 13.53
C THR A 224 5.29 -5.11 14.45
N HIS A 225 6.56 -5.15 14.08
CA HIS A 225 7.63 -4.55 14.87
C HIS A 225 8.46 -3.61 14.01
N THR A 226 8.60 -2.38 14.45
CA THR A 226 9.47 -1.38 13.84
C THR A 226 10.35 -0.79 14.95
N LEU A 227 11.64 -0.97 14.84
CA LEU A 227 12.63 -0.38 15.74
C LEU A 227 13.55 0.52 14.91
N ASN A 228 13.58 1.79 15.25
CA ASN A 228 14.55 2.72 14.71
C ASN A 228 15.44 3.25 15.85
N PHE A 229 16.69 3.46 15.57
CA PHE A 229 17.58 4.13 16.51
C PHE A 229 18.47 5.13 15.78
N ARG A 230 18.79 6.19 16.48
CA ARG A 230 19.74 7.19 16.04
C ARG A 230 20.71 7.50 17.18
N THR A 231 21.96 7.64 16.87
CA THR A 231 22.95 8.12 17.83
C THR A 231 23.82 9.20 17.20
N THR A 232 24.28 10.12 18.02
CA THR A 232 25.22 11.13 17.62
C THR A 232 26.24 11.32 18.74
N PHE A 233 27.48 11.12 18.38
CA PHE A 233 28.65 11.42 19.22
C PHE A 233 29.38 12.58 18.60
N GLY A 234 29.87 13.50 19.42
CA GLY A 234 30.55 14.67 18.91
C GLY A 234 31.50 15.26 19.92
N GLY A 235 32.61 15.77 19.41
CA GLY A 235 33.61 16.53 20.14
C GLY A 235 33.78 17.94 19.55
N LYS A 236 34.90 18.58 19.87
CA LYS A 236 35.16 19.96 19.44
C LYS A 236 35.17 20.12 17.91
N ASN A 237 35.74 19.13 17.21
CA ASN A 237 35.96 19.21 15.77
C ASN A 237 35.38 18.03 14.99
N TRP A 238 34.71 17.10 15.61
CA TRP A 238 34.18 15.92 14.95
C TRP A 238 32.78 15.57 15.41
N ILE A 239 32.01 14.97 14.52
CA ILE A 239 30.70 14.42 14.79
C ILE A 239 30.61 13.08 14.07
N ILE A 240 30.09 12.05 14.75
CA ILE A 240 29.76 10.77 14.20
C ILE A 240 28.29 10.50 14.55
N SER A 241 27.48 10.21 13.53
CA SER A 241 26.07 9.87 13.70
C SER A 241 25.77 8.53 13.07
N SER A 242 24.92 7.75 13.70
CA SER A 242 24.37 6.52 13.11
C SER A 242 22.86 6.55 13.11
N ILE A 243 22.26 5.91 12.11
CA ILE A 243 20.84 5.64 12.00
C ILE A 243 20.69 4.16 11.68
N GLY A 244 19.94 3.44 12.49
CA GLY A 244 19.65 2.03 12.26
C GLY A 244 18.15 1.76 12.28
N LYS A 245 17.75 0.75 11.53
CA LYS A 245 16.37 0.32 11.35
C LYS A 245 16.31 -1.19 11.43
N LEU A 246 15.36 -1.71 12.19
CA LEU A 246 15.05 -3.14 12.26
C LEU A 246 13.53 -3.29 12.16
N TRP A 247 13.06 -3.84 11.06
CA TRP A 247 11.64 -3.98 10.76
C TRP A 247 11.28 -5.44 10.48
N THR A 248 10.16 -5.89 10.99
CA THR A 248 9.59 -7.17 10.54
C THR A 248 9.18 -7.06 9.08
N GLY A 249 9.32 -8.16 8.34
CA GLY A 249 8.85 -8.25 6.97
C GLY A 249 7.35 -8.00 6.87
N LYS A 250 6.95 -7.39 5.76
CA LYS A 250 5.55 -7.21 5.42
C LYS A 250 4.90 -8.56 5.07
N PRO A 251 3.58 -8.70 5.26
CA PRO A 251 2.88 -9.91 4.86
C PRO A 251 2.97 -10.18 3.35
N TYR A 252 2.79 -11.42 2.98
CA TYR A 252 2.57 -11.86 1.62
C TYR A 252 1.71 -13.12 1.61
N THR A 253 1.04 -13.39 0.49
CA THR A 253 0.24 -14.60 0.28
C THR A 253 1.13 -15.67 -0.35
N PRO A 254 1.34 -16.84 0.33
CA PRO A 254 2.08 -17.94 -0.28
C PRO A 254 1.30 -18.57 -1.44
N GLU A 255 1.97 -18.84 -2.54
CA GLU A 255 1.40 -19.49 -3.70
C GLU A 255 2.30 -20.65 -4.15
N PHE A 256 1.73 -21.85 -4.27
CA PHE A 256 2.41 -22.98 -4.91
C PHE A 256 1.85 -23.18 -6.31
N LYS A 257 2.65 -22.98 -7.33
CA LYS A 257 2.20 -23.25 -8.70
C LYS A 257 1.95 -24.74 -8.91
N THR A 258 0.80 -25.04 -9.49
CA THR A 258 0.13 -26.35 -9.58
C THR A 258 0.80 -27.40 -10.46
N GLY A 259 2.01 -27.20 -10.97
CA GLY A 259 2.72 -28.22 -11.74
C GLY A 259 3.14 -29.45 -10.92
N VAL A 260 3.21 -29.33 -9.59
CA VAL A 260 3.71 -30.40 -8.70
C VAL A 260 2.58 -31.11 -7.95
N VAL A 261 1.43 -30.47 -7.80
CA VAL A 261 0.26 -31.04 -7.10
C VAL A 261 -0.98 -30.82 -7.96
N SER A 262 -1.44 -31.86 -8.62
CA SER A 262 -2.67 -31.80 -9.40
C SER A 262 -3.89 -31.81 -8.47
N GLY A 263 -4.62 -30.70 -8.42
CA GLY A 263 -5.92 -30.60 -7.75
C GLY A 263 -6.17 -29.22 -7.17
N SER A 264 -7.36 -28.70 -7.39
CA SER A 264 -7.87 -27.46 -6.82
C SER A 264 -7.89 -27.40 -5.28
N GLY A 265 -7.59 -28.50 -4.60
CA GLY A 265 -7.49 -28.62 -3.16
C GLY A 265 -6.11 -28.29 -2.57
N ALA A 266 -5.08 -28.14 -3.40
CA ALA A 266 -3.73 -27.84 -2.90
C ALA A 266 -3.58 -26.42 -2.37
N PHE A 267 -4.48 -25.51 -2.77
CA PHE A 267 -4.54 -24.11 -2.31
C PHE A 267 -5.61 -23.86 -1.23
N ALA A 268 -6.39 -24.88 -0.90
CA ALA A 268 -7.41 -24.77 0.15
C ALA A 268 -6.75 -24.77 1.53
N GLY A 269 -6.20 -23.65 1.97
CA GLY A 269 -5.62 -23.56 3.31
C GLY A 269 -4.67 -22.40 3.56
N PHE A 270 -4.19 -21.73 2.53
CA PHE A 270 -3.39 -20.53 2.73
C PHE A 270 -4.31 -19.30 2.74
N ALA A 271 -4.39 -18.67 3.90
CA ALA A 271 -5.04 -17.36 3.97
C ALA A 271 -4.14 -16.32 3.31
N ASP A 272 -4.76 -15.30 2.72
CA ASP A 272 -4.00 -14.18 2.21
C ASP A 272 -3.19 -13.52 3.32
N ASN A 273 -2.00 -13.05 2.94
CA ASN A 273 -1.09 -12.40 3.86
C ASN A 273 -0.75 -13.23 5.10
N SER A 274 -0.83 -14.59 4.98
CA SER A 274 -0.58 -15.51 6.09
C SER A 274 0.90 -15.64 6.47
N GLU A 275 1.79 -15.31 5.54
CA GLU A 275 3.24 -15.42 5.76
C GLU A 275 3.91 -14.04 5.72
N ARG A 276 5.15 -13.97 6.19
CA ARG A 276 5.92 -12.72 6.23
C ARG A 276 7.22 -12.83 5.47
N LYS A 277 7.52 -11.75 4.74
CA LYS A 277 8.83 -11.54 4.10
C LYS A 277 9.93 -11.50 5.16
N PRO A 278 11.20 -11.70 4.78
CA PRO A 278 12.33 -11.55 5.69
C PRO A 278 12.38 -10.20 6.38
N ASN A 279 12.91 -10.18 7.60
CA ASN A 279 13.12 -8.94 8.35
C ASN A 279 14.14 -8.06 7.63
N ILE A 280 13.96 -6.76 7.77
CA ILE A 280 14.82 -5.73 7.17
C ILE A 280 15.70 -5.15 8.27
N PHE A 281 16.99 -5.08 8.02
CA PHE A 281 17.94 -4.38 8.87
C PHE A 281 18.81 -3.46 8.04
N ASP A 282 18.93 -2.20 8.45
CA ASP A 282 19.75 -1.21 7.79
C ASP A 282 20.49 -0.37 8.84
N LEU A 283 21.75 -0.06 8.56
CA LEU A 283 22.61 0.75 9.44
C LEU A 283 23.46 1.70 8.62
N ASP A 284 23.21 2.98 8.78
CA ASP A 284 23.98 4.05 8.17
C ASP A 284 24.89 4.74 9.19
N ILE A 285 26.08 5.12 8.78
CA ILE A 285 26.99 5.94 9.56
C ILE A 285 27.40 7.17 8.78
N ARG A 286 27.45 8.29 9.46
CA ARG A 286 27.97 9.56 8.96
C ARG A 286 28.99 10.08 9.92
N ALA A 287 30.19 10.36 9.42
CA ALA A 287 31.26 10.98 10.18
C ALA A 287 31.70 12.27 9.51
N SER A 288 31.97 13.29 10.29
CA SER A 288 32.56 14.53 9.80
C SER A 288 33.64 15.06 10.75
N TYR A 289 34.65 15.69 10.18
CA TYR A 289 35.76 16.31 10.90
C TYR A 289 36.03 17.69 10.34
N SER A 290 35.93 18.69 11.22
CA SER A 290 36.18 20.08 10.88
C SER A 290 37.68 20.42 11.14
N LEU A 291 38.35 20.95 10.13
CA LEU A 291 39.73 21.36 10.19
C LEU A 291 39.93 22.71 9.49
N SER A 292 41.01 23.38 9.81
CA SER A 292 41.46 24.56 9.07
C SER A 292 42.61 24.14 8.15
N LEU A 293 42.39 24.24 6.84
CA LEU A 293 43.39 23.92 5.82
C LEU A 293 43.78 25.20 5.10
N LEU A 294 45.08 25.57 5.15
CA LEU A 294 45.60 26.80 4.52
C LEU A 294 44.83 28.08 4.93
N GLY A 295 44.32 28.14 6.16
CA GLY A 295 43.53 29.27 6.64
C GLY A 295 42.02 29.22 6.27
N LEU A 296 41.64 28.25 5.44
CA LEU A 296 40.25 28.05 5.05
C LEU A 296 39.56 27.05 5.99
N LYS A 297 38.29 27.32 6.31
CA LYS A 297 37.45 26.35 7.06
C LYS A 297 37.08 25.17 6.17
N SER A 298 37.53 24.00 6.55
CA SER A 298 37.32 22.78 5.78
C SER A 298 36.58 21.72 6.63
N ASN A 299 35.71 20.95 6.01
CA ASN A 299 35.01 19.85 6.66
C ASN A 299 35.15 18.58 5.81
N LEU A 300 35.88 17.61 6.34
CA LEU A 300 36.03 16.27 5.77
C LEU A 300 34.82 15.44 6.22
N TYR A 301 34.17 14.73 5.30
CA TYR A 301 33.06 13.86 5.64
C TYR A 301 33.16 12.47 5.01
N CYS A 302 32.60 11.49 5.70
CA CYS A 302 32.45 10.13 5.23
C CYS A 302 31.00 9.66 5.57
N ASN A 303 30.26 9.29 4.56
CA ASN A 303 28.91 8.71 4.70
C ASN A 303 28.95 7.27 4.21
N ILE A 304 28.57 6.33 5.05
CA ILE A 304 28.47 4.91 4.76
C ILE A 304 27.02 4.53 4.89
N TYR A 305 26.41 4.12 3.80
CA TYR A 305 25.05 3.59 3.75
C TYR A 305 25.10 2.07 3.72
N ASN A 306 24.17 1.42 4.42
CA ASN A 306 24.14 -0.01 4.60
C ASN A 306 25.53 -0.56 5.04
N LEU A 307 25.99 -0.12 6.18
CA LEU A 307 27.34 -0.44 6.72
C LEU A 307 27.66 -1.92 6.71
N LEU A 308 26.67 -2.77 7.03
CA LEU A 308 26.83 -4.21 7.16
C LEU A 308 26.69 -4.96 5.82
N ASP A 309 26.39 -4.25 4.73
CA ASP A 309 26.16 -4.82 3.39
C ASP A 309 25.08 -5.93 3.38
N ILE A 310 24.03 -5.73 4.18
CA ILE A 310 22.91 -6.69 4.26
C ILE A 310 22.06 -6.58 3.01
N ARG A 311 21.78 -7.69 2.38
CA ARG A 311 20.85 -7.78 1.26
C ARG A 311 19.43 -7.90 1.77
N ASN A 312 18.81 -6.76 2.06
CA ASN A 312 17.42 -6.68 2.49
C ASN A 312 16.49 -7.07 1.34
N GLU A 313 15.61 -8.04 1.57
CA GLU A 313 14.65 -8.58 0.59
C GLU A 313 13.32 -7.82 0.69
N PHE A 314 13.02 -6.91 -0.24
CA PHE A 314 11.76 -6.14 -0.27
C PHE A 314 10.66 -6.85 -1.03
N SER A 315 11.01 -7.61 -2.07
CA SER A 315 10.11 -8.46 -2.81
C SER A 315 10.60 -9.92 -2.72
N VAL A 316 9.66 -10.85 -2.75
CA VAL A 316 9.96 -12.27 -2.62
C VAL A 316 9.14 -13.08 -3.63
N TRP A 317 9.60 -14.28 -3.95
CA TRP A 317 8.79 -15.25 -4.64
C TRP A 317 7.72 -15.79 -3.69
N ASN A 318 6.47 -15.83 -4.15
CA ASN A 318 5.35 -16.24 -3.31
C ASN A 318 5.43 -17.72 -2.88
N ASP A 319 6.13 -18.55 -3.63
CA ASP A 319 6.31 -19.99 -3.36
C ASP A 319 7.38 -20.27 -2.30
N THR A 320 8.35 -19.38 -2.10
CA THR A 320 9.46 -19.60 -1.16
C THR A 320 9.56 -18.55 -0.06
N GLY A 321 8.92 -17.39 -0.23
CA GLY A 321 9.10 -16.26 0.67
C GLY A 321 10.51 -15.64 0.62
N ARG A 322 11.30 -15.94 -0.42
CA ARG A 322 12.68 -15.46 -0.59
C ARG A 322 12.88 -14.84 -1.97
N SER A 323 13.77 -13.89 -2.06
CA SER A 323 14.17 -13.28 -3.33
C SER A 323 15.17 -14.13 -4.11
N THR A 324 15.86 -15.04 -3.41
CA THR A 324 17.04 -15.77 -3.94
C THR A 324 16.68 -16.94 -4.83
N TYR A 325 15.50 -17.54 -4.67
CA TYR A 325 15.11 -18.71 -5.43
C TYR A 325 13.58 -18.88 -5.47
N THR A 326 13.11 -19.58 -6.50
CA THR A 326 11.73 -20.04 -6.66
C THR A 326 11.73 -21.53 -7.01
N LEU A 327 10.71 -22.24 -6.57
CA LEU A 327 10.48 -23.64 -6.92
C LEU A 327 9.98 -23.81 -8.36
N THR A 328 9.37 -22.76 -8.92
CA THR A 328 8.79 -22.75 -10.28
C THR A 328 9.83 -22.66 -11.39
N ALA A 329 11.07 -22.35 -11.09
CA ALA A 329 12.15 -22.23 -12.09
C ALA A 329 12.41 -23.50 -12.89
N LYS A 330 12.00 -24.66 -12.36
CA LYS A 330 12.14 -25.95 -13.06
C LYS A 330 11.16 -26.11 -14.23
N ASP A 331 10.07 -25.34 -14.25
CA ASP A 331 9.01 -25.44 -15.27
C ASP A 331 9.16 -24.42 -16.40
N VAL A 332 10.14 -23.52 -16.32
CA VAL A 332 10.42 -22.59 -17.42
C VAL A 332 11.02 -23.40 -18.57
N SER A 333 10.21 -23.70 -19.58
CA SER A 333 10.66 -24.32 -20.80
C SER A 333 11.77 -23.49 -21.43
N LEU A 334 12.99 -23.98 -21.36
CA LEU A 334 14.18 -23.39 -22.00
C LEU A 334 14.14 -23.55 -23.54
N THR A 335 13.06 -24.09 -24.07
CA THR A 335 12.91 -24.46 -25.50
C THR A 335 12.17 -23.40 -26.33
N ASP A 336 11.82 -22.22 -25.72
CA ASP A 336 11.24 -21.14 -26.50
C ASP A 336 12.35 -20.34 -27.22
N PRO A 337 12.55 -20.54 -28.53
CA PRO A 337 13.63 -19.88 -29.28
C PRO A 337 13.44 -18.38 -29.46
N GLY A 338 12.29 -17.85 -29.06
CA GLY A 338 11.99 -16.42 -29.10
C GLY A 338 12.37 -15.64 -27.83
N ARG A 339 12.80 -16.30 -26.75
CA ARG A 339 13.17 -15.64 -25.50
C ARG A 339 14.60 -15.13 -25.54
N ILE A 340 14.75 -13.83 -25.29
CA ILE A 340 16.04 -13.20 -25.06
C ILE A 340 16.31 -13.26 -23.55
N GLY A 341 17.45 -13.83 -23.16
CA GLY A 341 17.87 -13.93 -21.77
C GLY A 341 18.08 -15.38 -21.29
N HIS A 342 18.72 -15.53 -20.16
CA HIS A 342 19.01 -16.80 -19.53
C HIS A 342 18.13 -17.05 -18.32
N LEU A 343 17.92 -18.32 -17.94
CA LEU A 343 17.17 -18.71 -16.74
C LEU A 343 17.71 -17.99 -15.49
N ASN A 344 19.02 -17.82 -15.38
CA ASN A 344 19.63 -17.11 -14.27
C ASN A 344 19.21 -15.64 -14.20
N GLU A 345 18.94 -14.97 -15.31
CA GLU A 345 18.46 -13.59 -15.33
C GLU A 345 17.03 -13.48 -14.79
N HIS A 346 16.21 -14.49 -15.04
CA HIS A 346 14.87 -14.58 -14.46
C HIS A 346 14.92 -14.80 -12.94
N LEU A 347 15.89 -15.56 -12.46
CA LEU A 347 16.07 -15.85 -11.04
C LEU A 347 16.81 -14.74 -10.30
N LEU A 348 17.72 -14.04 -10.99
CA LEU A 348 18.46 -12.91 -10.44
C LEU A 348 17.58 -11.65 -10.52
N ARG A 349 17.02 -11.27 -9.39
CA ARG A 349 16.15 -10.10 -9.26
C ARG A 349 16.85 -9.02 -8.41
N PRO A 350 17.84 -8.31 -8.98
CA PRO A 350 18.55 -7.27 -8.23
C PRO A 350 17.64 -6.12 -7.79
N ASP A 351 16.54 -5.90 -8.51
CA ASP A 351 15.47 -4.97 -8.22
C ASP A 351 14.65 -5.32 -6.94
N TRP A 352 14.78 -6.54 -6.43
CA TRP A 352 14.08 -7.01 -5.23
C TRP A 352 14.84 -6.79 -3.93
N TYR A 353 16.11 -6.39 -4.03
CA TYR A 353 16.96 -6.14 -2.89
C TYR A 353 17.12 -4.64 -2.61
N GLY A 354 17.42 -4.32 -1.37
CA GLY A 354 17.86 -2.98 -0.98
C GLY A 354 19.20 -2.59 -1.59
N GLU A 355 19.55 -1.30 -1.49
CA GLU A 355 20.84 -0.82 -1.96
C GLU A 355 22.01 -1.53 -1.27
N PRO A 356 23.07 -1.91 -2.01
CA PRO A 356 24.28 -2.43 -1.41
C PRO A 356 25.02 -1.33 -0.62
N ARG A 357 26.05 -1.72 0.14
CA ARG A 357 26.86 -0.75 0.85
C ARG A 357 27.46 0.28 -0.12
N ARG A 358 27.25 1.55 0.23
CA ARG A 358 27.77 2.68 -0.53
C ARG A 358 28.58 3.59 0.40
N VAL A 359 29.78 3.95 -0.01
CA VAL A 359 30.67 4.84 0.74
C VAL A 359 30.91 6.12 -0.05
N ASN A 360 30.58 7.26 0.55
CA ASN A 360 30.84 8.58 -0.01
C ASN A 360 31.82 9.33 0.90
N ILE A 361 32.92 9.74 0.35
CA ILE A 361 33.94 10.56 1.05
C ILE A 361 34.10 11.87 0.29
N GLY A 362 34.19 12.97 1.02
CA GLY A 362 34.39 14.27 0.41
C GLY A 362 34.89 15.32 1.38
N ILE A 363 35.25 16.48 0.83
CA ILE A 363 35.69 17.66 1.56
C ILE A 363 34.85 18.86 1.12
N ASN A 364 34.30 19.59 2.07
CA ASN A 364 33.70 20.90 1.85
C ASN A 364 34.64 21.97 2.33
N VAL A 365 34.93 22.95 1.48
CA VAL A 365 35.81 24.10 1.80
C VAL A 365 34.95 25.36 1.71
N SER A 366 34.96 26.15 2.77
CA SER A 366 34.29 27.47 2.80
C SER A 366 35.30 28.59 2.90
N LEU A 367 35.13 29.60 2.07
CA LEU A 367 35.85 30.84 2.10
C LEU A 367 35.42 31.74 3.26
#